data_b7af2736abbc7e0fcb3a141e9dc3c4da
#
_entry.id   b7af2736abbc7e0fcb3a141e9dc3c4da
#
_cell.length_a   1.000
_cell.length_b   1.000
_cell.length_c   1.000
_cell.angle_alpha   90.00
_cell.angle_beta   90.00
_cell.angle_gamma   90.00
#
_symmetry.space_group_name_H-M   'P 1'
#
loop_
_entity.id
_entity.type
_entity.pdbx_description
1 polymer ?
#
loop_
_entity_poly.entity_id
_entity_poly.type
_entity_poly.pdbx_seq_one_letter_code
_entity_poly.pdbx_strand_id
1 'polypeptide(L)'
;AFYGVPDLSNSEGLHTNAIYGFLNILFKLLEEEKPEYLTVAFDVKAPTFRHEMYPEYKGTRKPMPQELREQVPVIQEVLAAMDIEIVTKEGYEADDILGTLGRKCEAEGMEVTIVSGDRDLLQLATDHILIRIPKTVKRVTTIENYHTAEVLEKYSLLPKQIIDLKALMGDTADNIPGLPGVGEKTATKILLQYETLENAHAHFEEIKPNKAKEAMRDHYDLAELSKKLATIDTDAPVELDREKAALSNFYTPKAYEMFKRLEFKNLLGRFEETNAEPEDAVFLRTVTDFSEAEELFGTIAKEEKAGCLLYTSDAADD
;
A
#
# COMPACT_ATOMS: atom_id res chain seq x y z
N ALA A 1 -5.94 6.33 -1.72
CA ALA A 1 -5.61 7.00 -3.00
C ALA A 1 -6.87 7.60 -3.65
N PHE A 2 -7.89 6.81 -4.01
CA PHE A 2 -9.08 7.25 -4.79
C PHE A 2 -9.75 8.53 -4.25
N TYR A 3 -10.12 8.55 -2.97
CA TYR A 3 -10.80 9.69 -2.35
C TYR A 3 -9.87 10.85 -1.98
N GLY A 4 -8.57 10.67 -2.02
CA GLY A 4 -7.58 11.68 -1.65
C GLY A 4 -7.05 12.52 -2.80
N VAL A 5 -7.31 12.09 -4.04
CA VAL A 5 -6.89 12.75 -5.27
C VAL A 5 -8.12 13.32 -5.98
N PRO A 6 -8.07 14.53 -6.56
CA PRO A 6 -9.16 15.04 -7.39
C PRO A 6 -9.50 14.07 -8.51
N ASP A 7 -10.71 14.16 -9.04
CA ASP A 7 -11.11 13.40 -10.22
C ASP A 7 -10.18 13.73 -11.40
N LEU A 8 -9.56 12.71 -11.95
CA LEU A 8 -8.66 12.77 -13.09
C LEU A 8 -9.10 11.73 -14.11
N SER A 9 -9.07 12.11 -15.38
CA SER A 9 -9.36 11.23 -16.50
C SER A 9 -8.36 11.48 -17.61
N ASN A 10 -8.00 10.44 -18.37
CA ASN A 10 -7.24 10.58 -19.59
C ASN A 10 -8.14 10.96 -20.79
N SER A 11 -7.56 11.20 -21.95
CA SER A 11 -8.28 11.54 -23.18
C SER A 11 -9.21 10.43 -23.72
N GLU A 12 -9.01 9.19 -23.26
CA GLU A 12 -9.89 8.04 -23.58
C GLU A 12 -11.13 8.00 -22.66
N GLY A 13 -11.23 8.88 -21.65
CA GLY A 13 -12.33 8.92 -20.68
C GLY A 13 -12.15 7.95 -19.51
N LEU A 14 -11.01 7.28 -19.38
CA LEU A 14 -10.69 6.43 -18.23
C LEU A 14 -10.38 7.32 -17.01
N HIS A 15 -11.05 7.08 -15.90
CA HIS A 15 -10.68 7.68 -14.62
C HIS A 15 -9.30 7.18 -14.18
N THR A 16 -8.41 8.08 -13.76
CA THR A 16 -7.00 7.77 -13.46
C THR A 16 -6.54 8.21 -12.08
N ASN A 17 -7.40 8.85 -11.29
CA ASN A 17 -7.08 9.40 -9.98
C ASN A 17 -6.61 8.34 -8.96
N ALA A 18 -7.21 7.14 -8.96
CA ALA A 18 -6.78 6.06 -8.07
C ALA A 18 -5.41 5.53 -8.45
N ILE A 19 -5.16 5.34 -9.76
CA ILE A 19 -3.88 4.88 -10.30
C ILE A 19 -2.79 5.89 -9.95
N TYR A 20 -3.02 7.17 -10.26
CA TYR A 20 -2.08 8.26 -9.97
C TYR A 20 -1.76 8.37 -8.48
N GLY A 21 -2.80 8.32 -7.63
CA GLY A 21 -2.62 8.40 -6.19
C GLY A 21 -1.88 7.18 -5.62
N PHE A 22 -2.14 5.98 -6.15
CA PHE A 22 -1.45 4.75 -5.77
C PHE A 22 0.05 4.85 -6.14
N LEU A 23 0.37 5.21 -7.38
CA LEU A 23 1.75 5.33 -7.85
C LEU A 23 2.55 6.38 -7.08
N ASN A 24 1.94 7.54 -6.75
CA ASN A 24 2.63 8.54 -5.94
C ASN A 24 2.98 8.02 -4.53
N ILE A 25 2.08 7.25 -3.91
CA ILE A 25 2.37 6.62 -2.61
C ILE A 25 3.47 5.58 -2.78
N LEU A 26 3.39 4.74 -3.81
CA LEU A 26 4.37 3.70 -4.10
C LEU A 26 5.77 4.30 -4.32
N PHE A 27 5.92 5.27 -5.20
CA PHE A 27 7.21 5.91 -5.46
C PHE A 27 7.79 6.57 -4.21
N LYS A 28 6.95 7.27 -3.43
CA LYS A 28 7.39 7.85 -2.16
C LYS A 28 7.95 6.79 -1.21
N LEU A 29 7.28 5.64 -1.11
CA LEU A 29 7.71 4.54 -0.26
C LEU A 29 9.02 3.93 -0.76
N LEU A 30 9.15 3.71 -2.08
CA LEU A 30 10.38 3.19 -2.68
C LEU A 30 11.58 4.11 -2.45
N GLU A 31 11.38 5.44 -2.50
CA GLU A 31 12.41 6.44 -2.21
C GLU A 31 12.83 6.45 -0.72
N GLU A 32 11.85 6.31 0.18
CA GLU A 32 12.07 6.35 1.63
C GLU A 32 12.68 5.04 2.16
N GLU A 33 12.11 3.89 1.78
CA GLU A 33 12.46 2.57 2.32
C GLU A 33 13.61 1.90 1.56
N LYS A 34 13.73 2.13 0.25
CA LYS A 34 14.71 1.47 -0.64
C LYS A 34 14.75 -0.04 -0.44
N PRO A 35 13.61 -0.73 -0.53
CA PRO A 35 13.51 -2.14 -0.20
C PRO A 35 14.25 -2.99 -1.25
N GLU A 36 14.77 -4.14 -0.83
CA GLU A 36 15.35 -5.14 -1.74
C GLU A 36 14.25 -5.93 -2.46
N TYR A 37 13.14 -6.18 -1.78
CA TYR A 37 12.00 -6.95 -2.28
C TYR A 37 10.70 -6.16 -2.15
N LEU A 38 9.83 -6.28 -3.14
CA LEU A 38 8.50 -5.68 -3.12
C LEU A 38 7.48 -6.64 -3.69
N THR A 39 6.38 -6.81 -2.98
CA THR A 39 5.16 -7.48 -3.47
C THR A 39 3.94 -6.61 -3.23
N VAL A 40 2.95 -6.70 -4.11
CA VAL A 40 1.67 -6.04 -3.92
C VAL A 40 0.56 -7.09 -3.86
N ALA A 41 -0.13 -7.18 -2.73
CA ALA A 41 -1.23 -8.10 -2.55
C ALA A 41 -2.55 -7.49 -3.03
N PHE A 42 -3.37 -8.29 -3.73
CA PHE A 42 -4.72 -7.92 -4.14
C PHE A 42 -5.74 -8.96 -3.70
N ASP A 43 -6.93 -8.47 -3.33
CA ASP A 43 -8.09 -9.32 -3.13
C ASP A 43 -8.57 -9.90 -4.47
N VAL A 44 -9.03 -11.14 -4.43
CA VAL A 44 -9.73 -11.78 -5.56
C VAL A 44 -11.24 -11.74 -5.36
N LYS A 45 -11.99 -11.77 -6.47
CA LYS A 45 -13.47 -11.80 -6.43
C LYS A 45 -13.98 -13.21 -6.11
N ALA A 46 -13.59 -13.72 -4.95
CA ALA A 46 -14.04 -15.03 -4.46
C ALA A 46 -14.42 -14.91 -2.98
N PRO A 47 -15.36 -15.71 -2.49
CA PRO A 47 -15.59 -15.84 -1.06
C PRO A 47 -14.32 -16.26 -0.34
N THR A 48 -14.13 -15.74 0.87
CA THR A 48 -13.04 -16.17 1.74
C THR A 48 -13.57 -17.06 2.83
N PHE A 49 -12.68 -17.72 3.60
CA PHE A 49 -13.08 -18.54 4.75
C PHE A 49 -13.93 -17.76 5.76
N ARG A 50 -13.79 -16.41 5.83
CA ARG A 50 -14.63 -15.56 6.69
C ARG A 50 -16.08 -15.53 6.24
N HIS A 51 -16.34 -15.52 4.92
CA HIS A 51 -17.70 -15.59 4.38
C HIS A 51 -18.35 -16.97 4.60
N GLU A 52 -17.53 -18.05 4.60
CA GLU A 52 -18.02 -19.38 4.94
C GLU A 52 -18.38 -19.48 6.42
N MET A 53 -17.59 -18.83 7.29
CA MET A 53 -17.82 -18.79 8.74
C MET A 53 -18.99 -17.89 9.13
N TYR A 54 -19.14 -16.75 8.45
CA TYR A 54 -20.16 -15.73 8.72
C TYR A 54 -20.61 -15.08 7.40
N PRO A 55 -21.75 -15.53 6.82
CA PRO A 55 -22.22 -15.05 5.52
C PRO A 55 -22.48 -13.55 5.43
N GLU A 56 -22.79 -12.90 6.56
CA GLU A 56 -22.99 -11.46 6.65
C GLU A 56 -21.68 -10.66 6.71
N TYR A 57 -20.51 -11.30 6.77
CA TYR A 57 -19.21 -10.62 6.78
C TYR A 57 -19.08 -9.67 5.59
N LYS A 58 -18.72 -8.42 5.86
CA LYS A 58 -18.67 -7.32 4.86
C LYS A 58 -19.99 -7.06 4.10
N GLY A 59 -21.10 -7.70 4.50
CA GLY A 59 -22.39 -7.62 3.81
C GLY A 59 -23.03 -6.21 3.82
N THR A 60 -22.64 -5.34 4.74
CA THR A 60 -23.09 -3.95 4.83
C THR A 60 -22.25 -2.98 4.01
N ARG A 61 -21.12 -3.43 3.43
CA ARG A 61 -20.26 -2.58 2.59
C ARG A 61 -20.96 -2.14 1.32
N LYS A 62 -20.89 -0.85 1.03
CA LYS A 62 -21.37 -0.34 -0.26
C LYS A 62 -20.51 -0.92 -1.39
N PRO A 63 -21.09 -1.20 -2.55
CA PRO A 63 -20.32 -1.65 -3.70
C PRO A 63 -19.27 -0.62 -4.08
N MET A 64 -18.13 -1.10 -4.55
CA MET A 64 -17.05 -0.26 -5.06
C MET A 64 -17.58 0.63 -6.19
N PRO A 65 -17.33 1.97 -6.16
CA PRO A 65 -17.70 2.85 -7.27
C PRO A 65 -17.18 2.31 -8.60
N GLN A 66 -17.94 2.51 -9.67
CA GLN A 66 -17.58 1.99 -11.00
C GLN A 66 -16.24 2.57 -11.44
N GLU A 67 -16.02 3.84 -11.23
CA GLU A 67 -14.80 4.58 -11.59
C GLU A 67 -13.55 3.97 -10.92
N LEU A 68 -13.68 3.48 -9.67
CA LEU A 68 -12.58 2.79 -8.99
C LEU A 68 -12.43 1.36 -9.50
N ARG A 69 -13.55 0.67 -9.75
CA ARG A 69 -13.54 -0.72 -10.24
C ARG A 69 -12.82 -0.87 -11.56
N GLU A 70 -12.96 0.12 -12.45
CA GLU A 70 -12.30 0.15 -13.75
C GLU A 70 -10.78 0.41 -13.63
N GLN A 71 -10.35 1.12 -12.58
CA GLN A 71 -8.95 1.44 -12.37
C GLN A 71 -8.13 0.29 -11.75
N VAL A 72 -8.74 -0.62 -10.98
CA VAL A 72 -8.01 -1.72 -10.30
C VAL A 72 -7.26 -2.63 -11.29
N PRO A 73 -7.87 -3.13 -12.38
CA PRO A 73 -7.13 -3.91 -13.38
C PRO A 73 -5.98 -3.13 -14.02
N VAL A 74 -6.18 -1.83 -14.27
CA VAL A 74 -5.13 -0.98 -14.85
C VAL A 74 -3.97 -0.78 -13.88
N ILE A 75 -4.22 -0.68 -12.56
CA ILE A 75 -3.14 -0.66 -11.55
C ILE A 75 -2.32 -1.97 -11.65
N GLN A 76 -2.98 -3.11 -11.78
CA GLN A 76 -2.29 -4.40 -11.94
C GLN A 76 -1.47 -4.47 -13.24
N GLU A 77 -2.02 -3.96 -14.35
CA GLU A 77 -1.27 -3.86 -15.62
C GLU A 77 -0.05 -2.97 -15.50
N VAL A 78 -0.17 -1.82 -14.81
CA VAL A 78 0.96 -0.92 -14.56
C VAL A 78 2.03 -1.58 -13.70
N LEU A 79 1.64 -2.25 -12.61
CA LEU A 79 2.59 -2.98 -11.75
C LEU A 79 3.31 -4.08 -12.53
N ALA A 80 2.58 -4.86 -13.34
CA ALA A 80 3.17 -5.88 -14.20
C ALA A 80 4.11 -5.27 -15.26
N ALA A 81 3.77 -4.10 -15.81
CA ALA A 81 4.65 -3.39 -16.72
C ALA A 81 5.91 -2.84 -16.03
N MET A 82 5.85 -2.57 -14.73
CA MET A 82 6.97 -2.17 -13.88
C MET A 82 7.78 -3.36 -13.34
N ASP A 83 7.47 -4.60 -13.76
CA ASP A 83 8.05 -5.84 -13.23
C ASP A 83 7.91 -5.97 -11.69
N ILE A 84 6.81 -5.46 -11.12
CA ILE A 84 6.51 -5.57 -9.69
C ILE A 84 5.60 -6.79 -9.46
N GLU A 85 6.01 -7.65 -8.55
CA GLU A 85 5.29 -8.88 -8.21
C GLU A 85 3.92 -8.60 -7.60
N ILE A 86 2.89 -9.25 -8.15
CA ILE A 86 1.51 -9.22 -7.63
C ILE A 86 1.18 -10.58 -7.05
N VAL A 87 0.75 -10.61 -5.78
CA VAL A 87 0.35 -11.82 -5.09
C VAL A 87 -1.15 -11.80 -4.82
N THR A 88 -1.81 -12.88 -5.19
CA THR A 88 -3.24 -13.13 -4.92
C THR A 88 -3.44 -14.55 -4.46
N LYS A 89 -4.48 -14.80 -3.66
CA LYS A 89 -4.84 -16.16 -3.22
C LYS A 89 -6.35 -16.31 -3.07
N GLU A 90 -6.96 -17.26 -3.78
CA GLU A 90 -8.36 -17.61 -3.55
C GLU A 90 -8.59 -18.12 -2.13
N GLY A 91 -9.70 -17.73 -1.52
CA GLY A 91 -10.07 -18.11 -0.16
C GLY A 91 -9.47 -17.21 0.94
N TYR A 92 -8.54 -16.33 0.60
CA TYR A 92 -7.85 -15.39 1.50
C TYR A 92 -8.00 -13.96 1.05
N GLU A 93 -7.90 -13.04 2.00
CA GLU A 93 -7.86 -11.60 1.73
C GLU A 93 -6.42 -11.11 1.55
N ALA A 94 -6.25 -9.96 0.92
CA ALA A 94 -4.92 -9.35 0.76
C ALA A 94 -4.20 -9.18 2.11
N ASP A 95 -4.93 -8.89 3.18
CA ASP A 95 -4.38 -8.73 4.53
C ASP A 95 -3.82 -10.05 5.10
N ASP A 96 -4.44 -11.20 4.78
CA ASP A 96 -3.93 -12.52 5.15
C ASP A 96 -2.63 -12.84 4.38
N ILE A 97 -2.56 -12.46 3.10
CA ILE A 97 -1.35 -12.59 2.29
C ILE A 97 -0.23 -11.75 2.89
N LEU A 98 -0.50 -10.48 3.20
CA LEU A 98 0.47 -9.55 3.81
C LEU A 98 0.92 -10.06 5.19
N GLY A 99 -0.01 -10.55 6.01
CA GLY A 99 0.28 -11.11 7.33
C GLY A 99 1.17 -12.35 7.25
N THR A 100 0.85 -13.26 6.33
CA THR A 100 1.62 -14.50 6.12
C THR A 100 3.03 -14.20 5.61
N LEU A 101 3.16 -13.38 4.56
CA LEU A 101 4.46 -13.02 4.01
C LEU A 101 5.28 -12.23 5.02
N GLY A 102 4.66 -11.29 5.74
CA GLY A 102 5.32 -10.50 6.77
C GLY A 102 5.92 -11.36 7.88
N ARG A 103 5.14 -12.33 8.42
CA ARG A 103 5.63 -13.25 9.47
C ARG A 103 6.72 -14.20 8.96
N LYS A 104 6.60 -14.70 7.74
CA LYS A 104 7.62 -15.59 7.15
C LYS A 104 8.93 -14.82 6.93
N CYS A 105 8.87 -13.62 6.37
CA CYS A 105 10.05 -12.77 6.17
C CYS A 105 10.71 -12.36 7.49
N GLU A 106 9.92 -11.98 8.51
CA GLU A 106 10.42 -11.70 9.85
C GLU A 106 11.16 -12.90 10.45
N ALA A 107 10.57 -14.12 10.33
CA ALA A 107 11.18 -15.35 10.82
C ALA A 107 12.50 -15.69 10.11
N GLU A 108 12.71 -15.22 8.89
CA GLU A 108 13.95 -15.32 8.13
C GLU A 108 14.96 -14.19 8.44
N GLY A 109 14.62 -13.30 9.38
CA GLY A 109 15.48 -12.19 9.82
C GLY A 109 15.44 -10.95 8.93
N MET A 110 14.37 -10.79 8.13
CA MET A 110 14.16 -9.59 7.32
C MET A 110 13.45 -8.51 8.13
N GLU A 111 13.81 -7.24 7.88
CA GLU A 111 12.99 -6.10 8.26
C GLU A 111 11.83 -5.97 7.26
N VAL A 112 10.61 -5.89 7.76
CA VAL A 112 9.39 -5.90 6.95
C VAL A 112 8.63 -4.59 7.10
N THR A 113 8.25 -3.99 5.98
CA THR A 113 7.33 -2.85 5.95
C THR A 113 6.03 -3.24 5.25
N ILE A 114 4.91 -3.20 5.97
CA ILE A 114 3.58 -3.41 5.42
C ILE A 114 2.89 -2.06 5.26
N VAL A 115 2.42 -1.76 4.05
CA VAL A 115 1.76 -0.50 3.73
C VAL A 115 0.31 -0.75 3.38
N SER A 116 -0.60 -0.22 4.18
CA SER A 116 -2.04 -0.33 3.94
C SER A 116 -2.80 0.83 4.58
N GLY A 117 -4.00 1.10 4.07
CA GLY A 117 -4.95 2.01 4.73
C GLY A 117 -5.72 1.35 5.87
N ASP A 118 -5.64 0.03 6.00
CA ASP A 118 -6.38 -0.73 6.99
C ASP A 118 -5.64 -0.80 8.33
N ARG A 119 -6.34 -0.45 9.39
CA ARG A 119 -5.80 -0.46 10.77
C ARG A 119 -5.80 -1.85 11.40
N ASP A 120 -6.47 -2.82 10.79
CA ASP A 120 -6.48 -4.19 11.27
C ASP A 120 -5.10 -4.82 11.18
N LEU A 121 -4.30 -4.37 10.22
CA LEU A 121 -2.89 -4.75 10.09
C LEU A 121 -2.00 -4.34 11.28
N LEU A 122 -2.46 -3.40 12.15
CA LEU A 122 -1.74 -3.07 13.37
C LEU A 122 -1.53 -4.27 14.32
N GLN A 123 -2.37 -5.32 14.21
CA GLN A 123 -2.19 -6.57 14.94
C GLN A 123 -0.90 -7.30 14.57
N LEU A 124 -0.33 -7.00 13.41
CA LEU A 124 0.89 -7.63 12.89
C LEU A 124 2.17 -6.89 13.33
N ALA A 125 2.06 -5.67 13.86
CA ALA A 125 3.21 -4.86 14.22
C ALA A 125 4.12 -5.56 15.24
N THR A 126 5.43 -5.52 14.98
CA THR A 126 6.50 -6.00 15.89
C THR A 126 7.66 -5.01 15.88
N ASP A 127 8.77 -5.38 16.46
CA ASP A 127 9.99 -4.56 16.38
C ASP A 127 10.65 -4.67 14.98
N HIS A 128 10.31 -5.72 14.19
CA HIS A 128 10.82 -5.98 12.85
C HIS A 128 9.75 -5.87 11.75
N ILE A 129 8.47 -5.78 12.12
CA ILE A 129 7.37 -5.51 11.18
C ILE A 129 6.84 -4.10 11.44
N LEU A 130 7.13 -3.20 10.54
CA LEU A 130 6.63 -1.83 10.52
C LEU A 130 5.32 -1.77 9.72
N ILE A 131 4.25 -1.26 10.34
CA ILE A 131 2.99 -0.95 9.65
C ILE A 131 2.97 0.53 9.30
N ARG A 132 2.85 0.84 8.00
CA ARG A 132 2.77 2.21 7.50
C ARG A 132 1.38 2.49 6.96
N ILE A 133 0.69 3.47 7.55
CA ILE A 133 -0.68 3.85 7.19
C ILE A 133 -0.67 5.21 6.49
N PRO A 134 -0.85 5.25 5.16
CA PRO A 134 -1.00 6.50 4.42
C PRO A 134 -2.33 7.17 4.78
N LYS A 135 -2.28 8.44 5.15
CA LYS A 135 -3.45 9.26 5.48
C LYS A 135 -3.44 10.54 4.66
N THR A 136 -4.43 10.68 3.81
CA THR A 136 -4.58 11.89 2.99
C THR A 136 -5.63 12.82 3.61
N VAL A 137 -5.20 14.02 4.01
CA VAL A 137 -6.07 15.07 4.54
C VAL A 137 -5.80 16.36 3.76
N LYS A 138 -6.84 16.94 3.18
CA LYS A 138 -6.74 18.19 2.40
C LYS A 138 -5.65 18.15 1.31
N ARG A 139 -5.56 17.02 0.58
CA ARG A 139 -4.57 16.76 -0.49
C ARG A 139 -3.13 16.58 -0.01
N VAL A 140 -2.87 16.55 1.29
CA VAL A 140 -1.57 16.23 1.84
C VAL A 140 -1.60 14.80 2.34
N THR A 141 -0.71 13.96 1.83
CA THR A 141 -0.54 12.57 2.28
C THR A 141 0.58 12.51 3.31
N THR A 142 0.23 12.18 4.54
CA THR A 142 1.15 11.83 5.62
C THR A 142 1.15 10.32 5.80
N ILE A 143 2.21 9.77 6.35
CA ILE A 143 2.32 8.34 6.66
C ILE A 143 2.49 8.23 8.17
N GLU A 144 1.60 7.48 8.79
CA GLU A 144 1.72 7.10 10.21
C GLU A 144 2.50 5.77 10.27
N ASN A 145 3.51 5.68 11.11
CA ASN A 145 4.38 4.51 11.28
C ASN A 145 4.08 3.85 12.63
N TYR A 146 3.99 2.51 12.65
CA TYR A 146 3.64 1.74 13.83
C TYR A 146 4.48 0.48 13.94
N HIS A 147 5.40 0.45 14.90
CA HIS A 147 5.92 -0.74 15.55
C HIS A 147 5.11 -1.04 16.81
N THR A 148 5.54 -2.00 17.60
CA THR A 148 4.90 -2.36 18.88
C THR A 148 4.74 -1.14 19.79
N ALA A 149 5.76 -0.30 19.89
CA ALA A 149 5.77 0.86 20.79
C ALA A 149 4.74 1.93 20.41
N GLU A 150 4.62 2.25 19.12
CA GLU A 150 3.67 3.26 18.63
C GLU A 150 2.22 2.77 18.72
N VAL A 151 1.97 1.45 18.54
CA VAL A 151 0.65 0.87 18.78
C VAL A 151 0.29 1.01 20.26
N LEU A 152 1.21 0.65 21.17
CA LEU A 152 1.00 0.77 22.61
C LEU A 152 0.77 2.22 23.05
N GLU A 153 1.56 3.16 22.54
CA GLU A 153 1.40 4.59 22.84
C GLU A 153 0.02 5.10 22.41
N LYS A 154 -0.42 4.75 21.21
CA LYS A 154 -1.66 5.30 20.64
C LYS A 154 -2.93 4.65 21.17
N TYR A 155 -2.91 3.32 21.35
CA TYR A 155 -4.09 2.54 21.72
C TYR A 155 -4.10 2.10 23.17
N SER A 156 -2.98 2.24 23.88
CA SER A 156 -2.74 1.67 25.22
C SER A 156 -2.87 0.13 25.25
N LEU A 157 -2.75 -0.51 24.09
CA LEU A 157 -2.88 -1.94 23.88
C LEU A 157 -1.68 -2.44 23.05
N LEU A 158 -1.28 -3.69 23.29
CA LEU A 158 -0.30 -4.36 22.43
C LEU A 158 -0.91 -4.71 21.07
N PRO A 159 -0.10 -4.87 20.00
CA PRO A 159 -0.59 -5.25 18.67
C PRO A 159 -1.56 -6.43 18.68
N LYS A 160 -1.23 -7.52 19.37
CA LYS A 160 -2.10 -8.70 19.49
C LYS A 160 -3.46 -8.42 20.13
N GLN A 161 -3.54 -7.41 21.01
CA GLN A 161 -4.77 -7.04 21.68
C GLN A 161 -5.73 -6.24 20.77
N ILE A 162 -5.29 -5.78 19.60
CA ILE A 162 -6.17 -5.18 18.59
C ILE A 162 -7.21 -6.19 18.10
N ILE A 163 -6.84 -7.48 18.04
CA ILE A 163 -7.78 -8.57 17.72
C ILE A 163 -8.87 -8.66 18.79
N ASP A 164 -8.48 -8.71 20.06
CA ASP A 164 -9.42 -8.81 21.17
C ASP A 164 -10.26 -7.53 21.34
N LEU A 165 -9.70 -6.36 21.02
CA LEU A 165 -10.44 -5.12 20.96
C LEU A 165 -11.60 -5.20 19.96
N LYS A 166 -11.32 -5.69 18.73
CA LYS A 166 -12.33 -5.92 17.70
C LYS A 166 -13.32 -7.02 18.09
N ALA A 167 -12.85 -8.07 18.75
CA ALA A 167 -13.71 -9.14 19.27
C ALA A 167 -14.76 -8.60 20.26
N LEU A 168 -14.35 -7.66 21.11
CA LEU A 168 -15.23 -7.08 22.11
C LEU A 168 -16.16 -6.01 21.54
N MET A 169 -15.62 -5.06 20.75
CA MET A 169 -16.41 -3.90 20.28
C MET A 169 -17.11 -4.14 18.95
N GLY A 170 -16.72 -5.17 18.19
CA GLY A 170 -17.14 -5.38 16.82
C GLY A 170 -16.46 -4.43 15.85
N ASP A 171 -16.82 -4.58 14.57
CA ASP A 171 -16.45 -3.67 13.49
C ASP A 171 -17.61 -3.47 12.52
N THR A 172 -18.14 -2.25 12.48
CA THR A 172 -19.26 -1.91 11.61
C THR A 172 -18.87 -1.87 10.14
N ALA A 173 -17.59 -1.59 9.80
CA ALA A 173 -17.14 -1.56 8.43
C ALA A 173 -17.12 -2.96 7.81
N ASP A 174 -16.78 -3.97 8.62
CA ASP A 174 -16.71 -5.37 8.19
C ASP A 174 -17.91 -6.20 8.65
N ASN A 175 -18.87 -5.55 9.29
CA ASN A 175 -20.06 -6.21 9.86
C ASN A 175 -19.68 -7.31 10.88
N ILE A 176 -18.64 -7.05 11.67
CA ILE A 176 -18.24 -7.93 12.78
C ILE A 176 -19.08 -7.55 14.00
N PRO A 177 -19.82 -8.52 14.62
CA PRO A 177 -20.86 -8.18 15.59
C PRO A 177 -20.31 -7.63 16.92
N GLY A 178 -19.26 -8.19 17.49
CA GLY A 178 -18.79 -7.87 18.83
C GLY A 178 -19.81 -8.19 19.92
N LEU A 179 -19.55 -7.71 21.15
CA LEU A 179 -20.49 -7.79 22.26
C LEU A 179 -21.50 -6.64 22.24
N PRO A 180 -22.80 -6.92 22.37
CA PRO A 180 -23.85 -5.90 22.34
C PRO A 180 -23.62 -4.80 23.38
N GLY A 181 -23.45 -3.55 22.90
CA GLY A 181 -23.29 -2.36 23.72
C GLY A 181 -21.94 -2.19 24.40
N VAL A 182 -20.95 -2.96 23.98
CA VAL A 182 -19.54 -2.77 24.33
C VAL A 182 -18.88 -1.96 23.21
N GLY A 183 -18.50 -0.72 23.50
CA GLY A 183 -17.75 0.12 22.57
C GLY A 183 -16.27 0.18 22.94
N GLU A 184 -15.46 0.83 22.09
CA GLU A 184 -14.00 0.92 22.20
C GLU A 184 -13.50 1.24 23.61
N LYS A 185 -14.04 2.29 24.26
CA LYS A 185 -13.61 2.69 25.61
C LYS A 185 -13.82 1.61 26.66
N THR A 186 -14.91 0.84 26.54
CA THR A 186 -15.21 -0.25 27.50
C THR A 186 -14.34 -1.44 27.18
N ALA A 187 -14.21 -1.80 25.92
CA ALA A 187 -13.35 -2.89 25.46
C ALA A 187 -11.88 -2.66 25.86
N THR A 188 -11.35 -1.45 25.63
CA THR A 188 -9.98 -1.10 26.05
C THR A 188 -9.79 -1.24 27.56
N LYS A 189 -10.74 -0.81 28.40
CA LYS A 189 -10.66 -0.96 29.85
C LYS A 189 -10.64 -2.43 30.28
N ILE A 190 -11.44 -3.27 29.62
CA ILE A 190 -11.48 -4.70 29.85
C ILE A 190 -10.11 -5.31 29.53
N LEU A 191 -9.54 -4.98 28.37
CA LEU A 191 -8.24 -5.53 27.94
C LEU A 191 -7.07 -5.01 28.79
N LEU A 192 -7.12 -3.77 29.28
CA LEU A 192 -6.12 -3.27 30.22
C LEU A 192 -6.14 -4.02 31.57
N GLN A 193 -7.27 -4.56 31.98
CA GLN A 193 -7.42 -5.28 33.23
C GLN A 193 -7.19 -6.79 33.09
N TYR A 194 -7.64 -7.38 31.98
CA TYR A 194 -7.65 -8.85 31.80
C TYR A 194 -6.75 -9.33 30.68
N GLU A 195 -6.15 -8.43 29.90
CA GLU A 195 -5.20 -8.66 28.80
C GLU A 195 -5.79 -9.37 27.58
N THR A 196 -6.61 -10.39 27.73
CA THR A 196 -7.21 -11.18 26.64
C THR A 196 -8.73 -11.32 26.81
N LEU A 197 -9.41 -11.62 25.69
CA LEU A 197 -10.86 -11.92 25.68
C LEU A 197 -11.18 -13.11 26.59
N GLU A 198 -10.39 -14.18 26.53
CA GLU A 198 -10.59 -15.41 27.28
C GLU A 198 -10.45 -15.17 28.79
N ASN A 199 -9.42 -14.42 29.18
CA ASN A 199 -9.23 -14.08 30.60
C ASN A 199 -10.33 -13.12 31.11
N ALA A 200 -10.78 -12.18 30.28
CA ALA A 200 -11.93 -11.34 30.61
C ALA A 200 -13.19 -12.16 30.79
N HIS A 201 -13.44 -13.16 29.94
CA HIS A 201 -14.58 -14.07 30.11
C HIS A 201 -14.47 -14.93 31.38
N ALA A 202 -13.28 -15.44 31.69
CA ALA A 202 -13.07 -16.22 32.95
C ALA A 202 -13.39 -15.39 34.21
N HIS A 203 -13.28 -14.05 34.13
CA HIS A 203 -13.53 -13.14 35.26
C HIS A 203 -14.76 -12.23 34.99
N PHE A 204 -15.70 -12.67 34.16
CA PHE A 204 -16.81 -11.81 33.72
C PHE A 204 -17.63 -11.20 34.86
N GLU A 205 -17.71 -11.87 36.01
CA GLU A 205 -18.44 -11.39 37.20
C GLU A 205 -17.87 -10.05 37.74
N GLU A 206 -16.60 -9.77 37.49
CA GLU A 206 -15.89 -8.57 37.95
C GLU A 206 -15.97 -7.42 36.95
N ILE A 207 -16.42 -7.70 35.71
CA ILE A 207 -16.48 -6.69 34.64
C ILE A 207 -17.46 -5.56 34.97
N LYS A 208 -17.03 -4.35 34.69
CA LYS A 208 -17.86 -3.12 34.78
C LYS A 208 -17.85 -2.40 33.43
N PRO A 209 -18.96 -1.78 33.01
CA PRO A 209 -20.29 -1.70 33.70
C PRO A 209 -21.08 -3.03 33.60
N ASN A 210 -22.14 -3.14 34.39
CA ASN A 210 -22.99 -4.34 34.41
C ASN A 210 -23.47 -4.78 33.01
N LYS A 211 -23.75 -3.82 32.13
CA LYS A 211 -24.16 -4.13 30.75
C LYS A 211 -23.06 -4.92 29.99
N ALA A 212 -21.80 -4.57 30.19
CA ALA A 212 -20.67 -5.31 29.57
C ALA A 212 -20.50 -6.70 30.20
N LYS A 213 -20.70 -6.83 31.52
CA LYS A 213 -20.73 -8.12 32.20
C LYS A 213 -21.83 -9.03 31.66
N GLU A 214 -23.05 -8.51 31.55
CA GLU A 214 -24.19 -9.26 31.00
C GLU A 214 -23.93 -9.68 29.55
N ALA A 215 -23.41 -8.76 28.72
CA ALA A 215 -23.06 -9.04 27.34
C ALA A 215 -21.96 -10.13 27.24
N MET A 216 -20.94 -10.07 28.10
CA MET A 216 -19.89 -11.08 28.15
C MET A 216 -20.43 -12.46 28.56
N ARG A 217 -21.35 -12.51 29.53
CA ARG A 217 -21.98 -13.76 29.98
C ARG A 217 -22.89 -14.36 28.89
N ASP A 218 -23.73 -13.53 28.28
CA ASP A 218 -24.87 -13.99 27.46
C ASP A 218 -24.51 -14.12 25.96
N HIS A 219 -23.45 -13.47 25.50
CA HIS A 219 -23.07 -13.37 24.09
C HIS A 219 -21.57 -13.62 23.83
N TYR A 220 -20.92 -14.42 24.66
CA TYR A 220 -19.50 -14.72 24.51
C TYR A 220 -19.19 -15.41 23.17
N ASP A 221 -20.12 -16.22 22.66
CA ASP A 221 -20.05 -16.86 21.35
C ASP A 221 -19.91 -15.84 20.19
N LEU A 222 -20.57 -14.67 20.30
CA LEU A 222 -20.39 -13.59 19.33
C LEU A 222 -19.00 -12.96 19.42
N ALA A 223 -18.42 -12.86 20.61
CA ALA A 223 -17.07 -12.34 20.77
C ALA A 223 -16.03 -13.33 20.22
N GLU A 224 -16.20 -14.63 20.42
CA GLU A 224 -15.35 -15.67 19.83
C GLU A 224 -15.42 -15.68 18.29
N LEU A 225 -16.63 -15.55 17.73
CA LEU A 225 -16.83 -15.42 16.30
C LEU A 225 -16.12 -14.13 15.78
N SER A 226 -16.36 -13.02 16.48
CA SER A 226 -15.75 -11.72 16.11
C SER A 226 -14.23 -11.77 16.18
N LYS A 227 -13.65 -12.44 17.16
CA LYS A 227 -12.20 -12.68 17.27
C LYS A 227 -11.67 -13.43 16.04
N LYS A 228 -12.33 -14.51 15.63
CA LYS A 228 -11.96 -15.28 14.44
C LYS A 228 -12.04 -14.46 13.17
N LEU A 229 -13.10 -13.63 13.02
CA LEU A 229 -13.28 -12.77 11.85
C LEU A 229 -12.24 -11.65 11.79
N ALA A 230 -11.87 -11.07 12.94
CA ALA A 230 -10.91 -9.97 13.03
C ALA A 230 -9.45 -10.43 12.94
N THR A 231 -9.19 -11.72 13.16
CA THR A 231 -7.82 -12.26 13.11
C THR A 231 -7.35 -12.37 11.67
N ILE A 232 -6.22 -11.77 11.37
CA ILE A 232 -5.51 -11.95 10.09
C ILE A 232 -4.84 -13.32 10.13
N ASP A 233 -5.11 -14.15 9.13
CA ASP A 233 -4.46 -15.44 8.97
C ASP A 233 -3.01 -15.24 8.51
N THR A 234 -2.07 -15.78 9.29
CA THR A 234 -0.64 -15.67 8.99
C THR A 234 -0.04 -16.99 8.46
N ASP A 235 -0.91 -17.97 8.17
CA ASP A 235 -0.54 -19.29 7.66
C ASP A 235 -1.18 -19.59 6.29
N ALA A 236 -1.58 -18.56 5.54
CA ALA A 236 -2.07 -18.71 4.18
C ALA A 236 -1.03 -19.44 3.29
N PRO A 237 -1.47 -20.29 2.34
CA PRO A 237 -0.56 -21.06 1.50
C PRO A 237 0.07 -20.18 0.39
N VAL A 238 0.87 -19.22 0.81
CA VAL A 238 1.64 -18.28 -0.03
C VAL A 238 3.09 -18.24 0.44
N GLU A 239 4.00 -18.05 -0.48
CA GLU A 239 5.45 -17.90 -0.24
C GLU A 239 5.96 -16.67 -0.98
N LEU A 240 7.02 -16.04 -0.44
CA LEU A 240 7.73 -15.00 -1.14
C LEU A 240 8.60 -15.60 -2.25
N ASP A 241 8.24 -15.33 -3.50
CA ASP A 241 9.11 -15.62 -4.63
C ASP A 241 10.18 -14.53 -4.72
N ARG A 242 11.37 -14.80 -4.15
CA ARG A 242 12.44 -13.79 -4.05
C ARG A 242 12.95 -13.32 -5.40
N GLU A 243 12.91 -14.18 -6.42
CA GLU A 243 13.36 -13.81 -7.77
C GLU A 243 12.41 -12.79 -8.40
N LYS A 244 11.10 -12.99 -8.26
CA LYS A 244 10.08 -12.07 -8.78
C LYS A 244 9.89 -10.83 -7.91
N ALA A 245 10.03 -10.98 -6.59
CA ALA A 245 9.87 -9.88 -5.66
C ALA A 245 11.10 -8.95 -5.62
N ALA A 246 12.28 -9.42 -6.08
CA ALA A 246 13.50 -8.61 -6.12
C ALA A 246 13.27 -7.35 -6.97
N LEU A 247 13.45 -6.18 -6.36
CA LEU A 247 13.35 -4.92 -7.09
C LEU A 247 14.54 -4.77 -8.02
N SER A 248 14.24 -4.69 -9.31
CA SER A 248 15.16 -4.30 -10.37
C SER A 248 14.82 -2.89 -10.87
N ASN A 249 15.24 -2.54 -12.07
CA ASN A 249 14.82 -1.31 -12.72
C ASN A 249 13.33 -1.40 -13.13
N PHE A 250 12.45 -0.84 -12.33
CA PHE A 250 11.00 -0.79 -12.60
C PHE A 250 10.60 0.31 -13.59
N TYR A 251 11.53 1.13 -14.07
CA TYR A 251 11.32 2.10 -15.15
C TYR A 251 11.51 1.44 -16.52
N THR A 252 10.72 0.41 -16.78
CA THR A 252 10.78 -0.34 -18.03
C THR A 252 10.19 0.43 -19.22
N PRO A 253 10.53 0.09 -20.48
CA PRO A 253 9.88 0.67 -21.66
C PRO A 253 8.36 0.43 -21.68
N LYS A 254 7.90 -0.71 -21.16
CA LYS A 254 6.46 -1.03 -21.05
C LYS A 254 5.76 -0.10 -20.05
N ALA A 255 6.39 0.14 -18.89
CA ALA A 255 5.88 1.08 -17.90
C ALA A 255 5.82 2.51 -18.47
N TYR A 256 6.84 2.93 -19.23
CA TYR A 256 6.84 4.24 -19.90
C TYR A 256 5.63 4.41 -20.83
N GLU A 257 5.35 3.43 -21.71
CA GLU A 257 4.20 3.48 -22.61
C GLU A 257 2.86 3.50 -21.84
N MET A 258 2.76 2.75 -20.74
CA MET A 258 1.58 2.79 -19.88
C MET A 258 1.38 4.17 -19.24
N PHE A 259 2.43 4.80 -18.72
CA PHE A 259 2.35 6.14 -18.11
C PHE A 259 2.01 7.21 -19.14
N LYS A 260 2.50 7.07 -20.37
CA LYS A 260 2.16 7.93 -21.51
C LYS A 260 0.69 7.81 -21.89
N ARG A 261 0.15 6.57 -22.01
CA ARG A 261 -1.27 6.31 -22.24
C ARG A 261 -2.16 6.87 -21.14
N LEU A 262 -1.72 6.78 -19.88
CA LEU A 262 -2.43 7.32 -18.72
C LEU A 262 -2.26 8.84 -18.56
N GLU A 263 -1.44 9.48 -19.40
CA GLU A 263 -1.17 10.93 -19.41
C GLU A 263 -0.52 11.45 -18.12
N PHE A 264 0.29 10.62 -17.46
CA PHE A 264 0.97 10.94 -16.20
C PHE A 264 2.27 11.75 -16.44
N LYS A 265 2.15 12.94 -17.00
CA LYS A 265 3.28 13.79 -17.41
C LYS A 265 4.32 14.00 -16.30
N ASN A 266 3.87 14.22 -15.05
CA ASN A 266 4.77 14.44 -13.92
C ASN A 266 5.55 13.17 -13.51
N LEU A 267 5.04 11.97 -13.84
CA LEU A 267 5.71 10.72 -13.54
C LEU A 267 6.63 10.28 -14.68
N LEU A 268 6.41 10.75 -15.91
CA LEU A 268 7.26 10.43 -17.06
C LEU A 268 8.68 10.99 -16.90
N GLY A 269 8.85 12.15 -16.26
CA GLY A 269 10.17 12.71 -15.97
C GLY A 269 11.08 11.79 -15.15
N ARG A 270 10.52 10.90 -14.33
CA ARG A 270 11.28 9.91 -13.55
C ARG A 270 11.99 8.85 -14.43
N PHE A 271 11.44 8.55 -15.61
CA PHE A 271 12.04 7.63 -16.58
C PHE A 271 13.24 8.24 -17.28
N GLU A 272 13.25 9.56 -17.49
CA GLU A 272 14.36 10.28 -18.13
C GLU A 272 15.58 10.35 -17.19
N GLU A 273 15.35 10.53 -15.88
CA GLU A 273 16.41 10.57 -14.87
C GLU A 273 17.11 9.22 -14.69
N THR A 274 16.37 8.10 -14.90
CA THR A 274 16.89 6.74 -14.65
C THR A 274 17.42 6.05 -15.90
N ASN A 275 16.90 6.41 -17.08
CA ASN A 275 17.37 5.91 -18.38
C ASN A 275 18.45 6.79 -19.02
N ALA A 276 19.00 7.74 -18.30
CA ALA A 276 20.24 8.39 -18.68
C ALA A 276 21.39 7.36 -18.60
N GLU A 277 21.39 6.37 -19.52
CA GLU A 277 22.61 5.65 -19.80
C GLU A 277 23.67 6.65 -20.24
N PRO A 278 24.93 6.51 -19.78
CA PRO A 278 26.01 7.42 -20.16
C PRO A 278 26.32 7.39 -21.67
N GLU A 279 25.66 6.53 -22.47
CA GLU A 279 25.86 6.43 -23.91
C GLU A 279 25.15 7.52 -24.73
N ASP A 280 24.10 8.18 -24.21
CA ASP A 280 23.51 9.37 -24.82
C ASP A 280 23.83 10.66 -24.05
N ALA A 281 25.01 10.72 -23.45
CA ALA A 281 25.53 11.98 -22.97
C ALA A 281 25.64 12.92 -24.19
N VAL A 282 24.67 13.82 -24.31
CA VAL A 282 24.77 14.95 -25.24
C VAL A 282 26.01 15.73 -24.83
N PHE A 283 27.14 15.43 -25.47
CA PHE A 283 28.35 16.22 -25.29
C PHE A 283 28.12 17.58 -25.92
N LEU A 284 27.65 18.52 -25.11
CA LEU A 284 27.63 19.93 -25.50
C LEU A 284 29.07 20.40 -25.57
N ARG A 285 29.62 20.49 -26.78
CA ARG A 285 30.91 21.06 -27.04
C ARG A 285 30.69 22.48 -27.56
N THR A 286 31.17 23.45 -26.81
CA THR A 286 31.18 24.84 -27.27
C THR A 286 32.37 25.02 -28.19
N VAL A 287 32.13 25.34 -29.45
CA VAL A 287 33.16 25.65 -30.46
C VAL A 287 33.21 27.15 -30.64
N THR A 288 34.38 27.71 -30.35
CA THR A 288 34.63 29.16 -30.45
C THR A 288 35.60 29.50 -31.54
N ASP A 289 36.23 28.52 -32.18
CA ASP A 289 37.16 28.72 -33.27
C ASP A 289 36.54 28.33 -34.62
N PHE A 290 36.73 29.16 -35.63
CA PHE A 290 36.13 28.99 -36.94
C PHE A 290 36.63 27.75 -37.68
N SER A 291 37.92 27.41 -37.54
CA SER A 291 38.51 26.22 -38.16
C SER A 291 38.02 24.92 -37.53
N GLU A 292 37.76 24.95 -36.21
CA GLU A 292 37.19 23.81 -35.46
C GLU A 292 35.69 23.63 -35.83
N ALA A 293 34.95 24.73 -36.07
CA ALA A 293 33.58 24.68 -36.56
C ALA A 293 33.50 24.06 -37.97
N GLU A 294 34.43 24.42 -38.87
CA GLU A 294 34.49 23.92 -40.25
C GLU A 294 34.78 22.41 -40.28
N GLU A 295 35.67 21.91 -39.44
CA GLU A 295 35.94 20.48 -39.26
C GLU A 295 34.71 19.72 -38.70
N LEU A 296 34.03 20.29 -37.72
CA LEU A 296 32.82 19.72 -37.13
C LEU A 296 31.70 19.62 -38.17
N PHE A 297 31.44 20.68 -38.93
CA PHE A 297 30.48 20.68 -40.02
C PHE A 297 30.82 19.68 -41.13
N GLY A 298 32.10 19.52 -41.43
CA GLY A 298 32.59 18.52 -42.37
C GLY A 298 32.37 17.09 -41.93
N THR A 299 32.35 16.85 -40.62
CA THR A 299 32.01 15.54 -40.02
C THR A 299 30.51 15.29 -40.03
N ILE A 300 29.72 16.28 -39.61
CA ILE A 300 28.25 16.23 -39.59
C ILE A 300 27.65 16.00 -40.98
N ALA A 301 28.26 16.60 -42.01
CA ALA A 301 27.81 16.45 -43.40
C ALA A 301 27.92 15.05 -43.97
N LYS A 302 28.60 14.12 -43.28
CA LYS A 302 28.78 12.71 -43.65
C LYS A 302 27.74 11.79 -42.98
N GLU A 303 26.99 12.30 -42.02
CA GLU A 303 25.99 11.52 -41.28
C GLU A 303 24.62 11.61 -41.96
N GLU A 304 23.85 10.52 -41.99
CA GLU A 304 22.49 10.49 -42.56
C GLU A 304 21.47 11.38 -41.83
N LYS A 305 21.69 11.60 -40.55
CA LYS A 305 20.85 12.47 -39.69
C LYS A 305 21.73 13.22 -38.70
N ALA A 306 21.63 14.53 -38.69
CA ALA A 306 22.26 15.39 -37.70
C ALA A 306 21.25 16.41 -37.19
N GLY A 307 21.19 16.60 -35.87
CA GLY A 307 20.46 17.67 -35.20
C GLY A 307 21.44 18.74 -34.73
N CYS A 308 21.23 20.00 -35.10
CA CYS A 308 22.06 21.09 -34.64
C CYS A 308 21.19 22.15 -33.97
N LEU A 309 21.56 22.54 -32.73
CA LEU A 309 20.98 23.71 -32.07
C LEU A 309 21.95 24.88 -32.19
N LEU A 310 21.59 25.88 -33.00
CA LEU A 310 22.33 27.14 -33.09
C LEU A 310 21.76 28.13 -32.07
N TYR A 311 22.59 28.50 -31.10
CA TYR A 311 22.28 29.53 -30.12
C TYR A 311 23.19 30.73 -30.37
N THR A 312 22.58 31.85 -30.79
CA THR A 312 23.27 33.14 -30.85
C THR A 312 22.89 33.90 -29.59
N SER A 313 23.83 34.10 -28.69
CA SER A 313 23.65 35.13 -27.67
C SER A 313 23.92 36.48 -28.34
N ASP A 314 22.89 37.30 -28.51
CA ASP A 314 23.10 38.74 -28.71
C ASP A 314 23.67 39.27 -27.38
N ALA A 315 24.98 39.37 -27.36
CA ALA A 315 25.65 40.26 -26.44
C ALA A 315 25.50 41.67 -27.04
N ALA A 316 24.35 42.25 -26.78
CA ALA A 316 24.16 43.68 -27.01
C ALA A 316 23.86 44.29 -25.66
N ASP A 317 24.75 45.07 -25.26
CA ASP A 317 24.71 46.46 -24.83
C ASP A 317 24.81 46.71 -23.32
N ASP A 318 25.93 47.38 -23.04
CA ASP A 318 26.23 48.47 -22.07
C ASP A 318 26.07 48.19 -20.58
#